data_5835e0f12587185c2daaf09e58a872e5
#
_entry.id   5835e0f12587185c2daaf09e58a872e5
#
_cell.length_a   1.000
_cell.length_b   1.000
_cell.length_c   1.000
_cell.angle_alpha   90.00
_cell.angle_beta   90.00
_cell.angle_gamma   90.00
#
_symmetry.space_group_name_H-M   'P 1'
#
loop_
_entity.id
_entity.type
_entity.pdbx_description
1 polymer ?
#
loop_
_entity_poly.entity_id
_entity_poly.type
_entity_poly.pdbx_seq_one_letter_code
_entity_poly.pdbx_strand_id
1 'polypeptide(L)'
;MRIALINENSQASKNKIIYDALVKTNKDNEIINYSDENTNLTYVQVGLLAGILINSKAVDFVVTGCGTGEGAMLALNSFPNVICGHIEDEEDAYMFGQINAGNAVAIPFAKGFGWGGEITLEYIFE
;
A
#
# COMPACT_ATOMS: atom_id res chain seq x y z
N MET A 1 6.13 3.65 13.92
CA MET A 1 4.75 3.94 13.50
C MET A 1 4.02 2.67 13.15
N ARG A 2 2.72 2.76 13.03
CA ARG A 2 1.87 1.61 12.65
C ARG A 2 1.51 1.73 11.19
N ILE A 3 1.83 0.70 10.42
CA ILE A 3 1.61 0.64 8.97
C ILE A 3 0.60 -0.46 8.68
N ALA A 4 -0.48 -0.13 8.00
CA ALA A 4 -1.45 -1.11 7.54
C ALA A 4 -1.12 -1.57 6.13
N LEU A 5 -1.19 -2.87 5.89
CA LEU A 5 -1.18 -3.45 4.55
C LEU A 5 -2.59 -3.91 4.20
N ILE A 6 -3.11 -3.42 3.09
CA ILE A 6 -4.46 -3.78 2.62
C ILE A 6 -4.40 -4.05 1.12
N ASN A 7 -4.51 -5.31 0.72
CA ASN A 7 -4.58 -5.69 -0.70
C ASN A 7 -6.02 -5.70 -1.20
N GLU A 8 -6.23 -5.28 -2.44
CA GLU A 8 -7.51 -5.53 -3.08
C GLU A 8 -7.54 -6.96 -3.66
N ASN A 9 -8.74 -7.43 -4.01
CA ASN A 9 -8.98 -8.85 -4.30
C ASN A 9 -8.22 -9.38 -5.53
N SER A 10 -8.00 -8.58 -6.56
CA SER A 10 -7.33 -9.08 -7.77
C SER A 10 -5.85 -9.40 -7.55
N GLN A 11 -5.24 -8.83 -6.50
CA GLN A 11 -3.83 -9.01 -6.17
C GLN A 11 -3.62 -9.72 -4.83
N ALA A 12 -4.66 -10.34 -4.29
CA ALA A 12 -4.61 -11.01 -2.98
C ALA A 12 -3.55 -12.11 -2.91
N SER A 13 -3.31 -12.83 -4.01
CA SER A 13 -2.30 -13.90 -4.07
C SER A 13 -0.87 -13.41 -3.80
N LYS A 14 -0.61 -12.12 -3.93
CA LYS A 14 0.71 -11.51 -3.71
C LYS A 14 0.90 -10.98 -2.30
N ASN A 15 -0.11 -11.11 -1.44
CA ASN A 15 -0.10 -10.52 -0.10
C ASN A 15 1.13 -10.91 0.72
N LYS A 16 1.51 -12.20 0.73
CA LYS A 16 2.65 -12.67 1.50
C LYS A 16 3.96 -12.03 1.05
N ILE A 17 4.18 -11.91 -0.25
CA ILE A 17 5.39 -11.31 -0.81
C ILE A 17 5.49 -9.85 -0.40
N ILE A 18 4.38 -9.12 -0.48
CA ILE A 18 4.33 -7.70 -0.12
C ILE A 18 4.54 -7.52 1.38
N TYR A 19 3.88 -8.35 2.20
CA TYR A 19 4.03 -8.32 3.65
C TYR A 19 5.47 -8.60 4.07
N ASP A 20 6.09 -9.62 3.50
CA ASP A 20 7.48 -9.98 3.81
C ASP A 20 8.44 -8.84 3.45
N ALA A 21 8.22 -8.16 2.33
CA ALA A 21 9.04 -7.01 1.93
C ALA A 21 8.88 -5.84 2.91
N LEU A 22 7.66 -5.56 3.36
CA LEU A 22 7.40 -4.51 4.36
C LEU A 22 8.08 -4.81 5.69
N VAL A 23 7.94 -6.02 6.18
CA VAL A 23 8.53 -6.42 7.47
C VAL A 23 10.06 -6.35 7.39
N LYS A 24 10.64 -6.81 6.29
CA LYS A 24 12.09 -6.80 6.08
C LYS A 24 12.68 -5.39 6.12
N THR A 25 11.98 -4.42 5.54
CA THR A 25 12.50 -3.05 5.36
C THR A 25 12.06 -2.08 6.45
N ASN A 26 11.08 -2.45 7.29
CA ASN A 26 10.50 -1.57 8.31
C ASN A 26 10.51 -2.23 9.69
N LYS A 27 11.68 -2.69 10.13
CA LYS A 27 11.83 -3.46 11.39
C LYS A 27 11.44 -2.69 12.64
N ASP A 28 11.54 -1.36 12.61
CA ASP A 28 11.20 -0.50 13.74
C ASP A 28 9.73 -0.07 13.77
N ASN A 29 8.96 -0.49 12.76
CA ASN A 29 7.54 -0.17 12.65
C ASN A 29 6.69 -1.42 12.88
N GLU A 30 5.48 -1.22 13.40
CA GLU A 30 4.48 -2.28 13.52
C GLU A 30 3.73 -2.40 12.19
N ILE A 31 3.77 -3.60 11.59
CA ILE A 31 3.05 -3.89 10.34
C ILE A 31 1.81 -4.71 10.68
N ILE A 32 0.64 -4.18 10.35
CA ILE A 32 -0.63 -4.87 10.55
C ILE A 32 -1.21 -5.22 9.20
N ASN A 33 -1.35 -6.52 8.92
CA ASN A 33 -1.87 -7.01 7.66
C ASN A 33 -3.37 -7.26 7.78
N TYR A 34 -4.17 -6.39 7.17
CA TYR A 34 -5.63 -6.49 7.16
C TYR A 34 -6.18 -7.37 6.05
N SER A 35 -5.30 -8.01 5.30
CA SER A 35 -5.66 -8.82 4.14
C SER A 35 -4.82 -10.10 4.11
N ASP A 36 -5.22 -11.06 3.30
CA ASP A 36 -4.46 -12.29 3.06
C ASP A 36 -4.71 -12.76 1.62
N GLU A 37 -4.20 -13.95 1.27
CA GLU A 37 -4.38 -14.51 -0.07
C GLU A 37 -5.84 -14.82 -0.43
N ASN A 38 -6.73 -14.88 0.55
CA ASN A 38 -8.16 -15.14 0.39
C ASN A 38 -9.01 -13.86 0.49
N THR A 39 -8.38 -12.70 0.57
CA THR A 39 -9.06 -11.41 0.68
C THR A 39 -9.97 -11.16 -0.51
N ASN A 40 -11.19 -10.69 -0.23
CA ASN A 40 -12.19 -10.39 -1.23
C ASN A 40 -12.61 -8.90 -1.22
N LEU A 41 -11.71 -8.01 -0.82
CA LEU A 41 -11.97 -6.57 -0.79
C LEU A 41 -11.78 -5.97 -2.19
N THR A 42 -12.79 -5.23 -2.66
CA THR A 42 -12.65 -4.43 -3.88
C THR A 42 -11.81 -3.19 -3.55
N TYR A 43 -11.28 -2.49 -4.59
CA TYR A 43 -10.51 -1.27 -4.34
C TYR A 43 -11.35 -0.18 -3.66
N VAL A 44 -12.67 -0.17 -3.87
CA VAL A 44 -13.56 0.77 -3.19
C VAL A 44 -13.65 0.44 -1.68
N GLN A 45 -13.77 -0.82 -1.34
CA GLN A 45 -13.80 -1.28 0.06
C GLN A 45 -12.46 -1.05 0.74
N VAL A 46 -11.36 -1.25 0.03
CA VAL A 46 -10.01 -0.93 0.52
C VAL A 46 -9.90 0.54 0.85
N GLY A 47 -10.41 1.42 -0.01
CA GLY A 47 -10.44 2.86 0.26
C GLY A 47 -11.21 3.21 1.52
N LEU A 48 -12.38 2.63 1.71
CA LEU A 48 -13.18 2.85 2.91
C LEU A 48 -12.45 2.39 4.18
N LEU A 49 -11.87 1.19 4.15
CA LEU A 49 -11.12 0.67 5.29
C LEU A 49 -9.92 1.57 5.62
N ALA A 50 -9.14 1.96 4.62
CA ALA A 50 -8.00 2.85 4.80
C ALA A 50 -8.43 4.19 5.40
N GLY A 51 -9.50 4.77 4.91
CA GLY A 51 -10.05 6.03 5.43
C GLY A 51 -10.43 5.91 6.90
N ILE A 52 -11.10 4.82 7.28
CA ILE A 52 -11.48 4.57 8.68
C ILE A 52 -10.23 4.42 9.55
N LEU A 53 -9.26 3.63 9.12
CA LEU A 53 -8.04 3.35 9.90
C LEU A 53 -7.21 4.62 10.14
N ILE A 54 -7.06 5.47 9.13
CA ILE A 54 -6.31 6.72 9.24
C ILE A 54 -7.07 7.71 10.13
N ASN A 55 -8.36 7.92 9.88
CA ASN A 55 -9.14 8.92 10.61
C ASN A 55 -9.41 8.53 12.07
N SER A 56 -9.46 7.24 12.37
CA SER A 56 -9.57 6.75 13.74
C SER A 56 -8.23 6.73 14.47
N LYS A 57 -7.13 7.00 13.77
CA LYS A 57 -5.75 6.94 14.27
C LYS A 57 -5.33 5.52 14.68
N ALA A 58 -5.99 4.50 14.13
CA ALA A 58 -5.57 3.11 14.34
C ALA A 58 -4.23 2.82 13.67
N VAL A 59 -3.95 3.48 12.54
CA VAL A 59 -2.67 3.39 11.84
C VAL A 59 -2.18 4.78 11.44
N ASP A 60 -0.88 4.88 11.18
CA ASP A 60 -0.23 6.12 10.75
C ASP A 60 -0.02 6.17 9.25
N PHE A 61 0.06 5.02 8.61
CA PHE A 61 0.36 4.91 7.18
C PHE A 61 -0.33 3.67 6.59
N VAL A 62 -0.74 3.75 5.32
CA VAL A 62 -1.37 2.64 4.61
C VAL A 62 -0.57 2.29 3.35
N VAL A 63 -0.25 1.02 3.19
CA VAL A 63 0.27 0.46 1.95
C VAL A 63 -0.83 -0.37 1.30
N THR A 64 -1.19 -0.03 0.08
CA THR A 64 -2.21 -0.73 -0.69
C THR A 64 -1.83 -0.75 -2.17
N GLY A 65 -2.71 -1.29 -2.97
CA GLY A 65 -2.58 -1.33 -4.41
C GLY A 65 -3.65 -2.20 -5.03
N CYS A 66 -3.68 -2.17 -6.34
CA CYS A 66 -4.51 -3.05 -7.15
C CYS A 66 -3.70 -3.40 -8.39
N GLY A 67 -4.33 -3.87 -9.46
CA GLY A 67 -3.59 -4.19 -10.68
C GLY A 67 -2.76 -3.04 -11.20
N THR A 68 -3.36 -1.86 -11.37
CA THR A 68 -2.68 -0.64 -11.84
C THR A 68 -2.27 0.30 -10.73
N GLY A 69 -2.84 0.16 -9.54
CA GLY A 69 -2.65 1.10 -8.43
C GLY A 69 -3.50 2.35 -8.51
N GLU A 70 -4.07 2.66 -9.67
CA GLU A 70 -4.81 3.91 -9.89
C GLU A 70 -6.18 3.90 -9.23
N GLY A 71 -6.94 2.80 -9.34
CA GLY A 71 -8.24 2.67 -8.69
C GLY A 71 -8.12 2.78 -7.18
N ALA A 72 -7.15 2.10 -6.60
CA ALA A 72 -6.87 2.17 -5.17
C ALA A 72 -6.49 3.59 -4.74
N MET A 73 -5.62 4.26 -5.50
CA MET A 73 -5.22 5.65 -5.23
C MET A 73 -6.44 6.59 -5.23
N LEU A 74 -7.27 6.50 -6.25
CA LEU A 74 -8.46 7.36 -6.36
C LEU A 74 -9.45 7.09 -5.23
N ALA A 75 -9.66 5.83 -4.88
CA ALA A 75 -10.56 5.45 -3.78
C ALA A 75 -10.07 6.00 -2.44
N LEU A 76 -8.79 5.87 -2.14
CA LEU A 76 -8.22 6.38 -0.90
C LEU A 76 -8.31 7.91 -0.83
N ASN A 77 -7.97 8.60 -1.90
CA ASN A 77 -8.00 10.06 -1.94
C ASN A 77 -9.42 10.65 -1.89
N SER A 78 -10.45 9.82 -2.00
CA SER A 78 -11.85 10.25 -1.83
C SER A 78 -12.22 10.49 -0.37
N PHE A 79 -11.37 10.11 0.59
CA PHE A 79 -11.66 10.27 2.01
C PHE A 79 -10.89 11.43 2.62
N PRO A 80 -11.48 12.13 3.63
CA PRO A 80 -10.78 13.20 4.32
C PRO A 80 -9.49 12.70 4.96
N ASN A 81 -8.49 13.57 5.01
CA ASN A 81 -7.19 13.32 5.65
C ASN A 81 -6.35 12.18 5.04
N VAL A 82 -6.74 11.64 3.91
CA VAL A 82 -5.96 10.62 3.20
C VAL A 82 -5.27 11.26 2.00
N ILE A 83 -3.95 11.19 2.00
CA ILE A 83 -3.11 11.65 0.89
C ILE A 83 -2.36 10.43 0.37
N CYS A 84 -2.83 9.88 -0.73
CA CYS A 84 -2.31 8.65 -1.32
C CYS A 84 -1.57 8.95 -2.63
N GLY A 85 -0.34 8.49 -2.72
CA GLY A 85 0.45 8.58 -3.95
C GLY A 85 0.43 7.27 -4.73
N HIS A 86 0.52 7.37 -6.05
CA HIS A 86 0.70 6.23 -6.94
C HIS A 86 2.20 6.00 -7.13
N ILE A 87 2.70 4.84 -6.70
CA ILE A 87 4.12 4.55 -6.63
C ILE A 87 4.43 3.31 -7.47
N GLU A 88 5.23 3.45 -8.50
CA GLU A 88 5.67 2.32 -9.34
C GLU A 88 7.07 1.83 -8.99
N ASP A 89 7.95 2.72 -8.52
CA ASP A 89 9.35 2.42 -8.25
C ASP A 89 9.89 3.24 -7.08
N GLU A 90 11.15 3.02 -6.76
CA GLU A 90 11.83 3.71 -5.66
C GLU A 90 11.99 5.21 -5.90
N GLU A 91 12.10 5.65 -7.14
CA GLU A 91 12.16 7.07 -7.48
C GLU A 91 10.86 7.78 -7.15
N ASP A 92 9.72 7.19 -7.54
CA ASP A 92 8.39 7.70 -7.19
C ASP A 92 8.24 7.78 -5.67
N ALA A 93 8.67 6.76 -4.95
CA ALA A 93 8.57 6.72 -3.50
C ALA A 93 9.36 7.83 -2.85
N TYR A 94 10.59 8.05 -3.29
CA TYR A 94 11.44 9.12 -2.78
C TYR A 94 10.81 10.49 -3.03
N MET A 95 10.37 10.75 -4.25
CA MET A 95 9.76 12.03 -4.62
C MET A 95 8.48 12.30 -3.84
N PHE A 96 7.63 11.29 -3.70
CA PHE A 96 6.39 11.41 -2.93
C PHE A 96 6.67 11.72 -1.46
N GLY A 97 7.61 11.02 -0.86
CA GLY A 97 7.99 11.25 0.53
C GLY A 97 8.57 12.64 0.77
N GLN A 98 9.40 13.13 -0.15
CA GLN A 98 10.05 14.44 0.00
C GLN A 98 9.11 15.62 -0.31
N ILE A 99 8.21 15.46 -1.28
CA ILE A 99 7.41 16.58 -1.79
C ILE A 99 6.02 16.62 -1.17
N ASN A 100 5.36 15.48 -1.10
CA ASN A 100 3.93 15.39 -0.76
C ASN A 100 3.68 15.00 0.69
N ALA A 101 4.61 14.29 1.33
CA ALA A 101 4.50 13.85 2.72
C ALA A 101 3.15 13.18 3.01
N GLY A 102 2.73 12.26 2.13
CA GLY A 102 1.44 11.60 2.26
C GLY A 102 1.42 10.53 3.35
N ASN A 103 0.25 9.94 3.57
CA ASN A 103 0.04 8.90 4.58
C ASN A 103 -0.44 7.57 3.98
N ALA A 104 -0.40 7.44 2.66
CA ALA A 104 -0.74 6.20 1.97
C ALA A 104 -0.02 6.11 0.63
N VAL A 105 0.25 4.89 0.19
CA VAL A 105 0.76 4.62 -1.15
C VAL A 105 -0.05 3.50 -1.80
N ALA A 106 -0.30 3.63 -3.10
CA ALA A 106 -0.96 2.63 -3.92
C ALA A 106 0.00 2.16 -5.02
N ILE A 107 0.23 0.86 -5.10
CA ILE A 107 1.24 0.25 -5.94
C ILE A 107 0.57 -0.60 -7.02
N PRO A 108 1.07 -0.57 -8.27
CA PRO A 108 0.54 -1.41 -9.35
C PRO A 108 1.06 -2.85 -9.24
N PHE A 109 0.45 -3.65 -8.39
CA PHE A 109 0.91 -5.00 -8.08
C PHE A 109 0.83 -5.98 -9.26
N ALA A 110 0.10 -5.65 -10.34
CA ALA A 110 0.08 -6.48 -11.54
C ALA A 110 1.35 -6.32 -12.39
N LYS A 111 2.16 -5.29 -12.12
CA LYS A 111 3.35 -4.99 -12.91
C LYS A 111 4.62 -5.55 -12.27
N GLY A 112 5.48 -6.09 -13.09
CA GLY A 112 6.86 -6.41 -12.72
C GLY A 112 7.09 -7.69 -11.94
N PHE A 113 6.09 -8.32 -11.37
CA PHE A 113 6.26 -9.56 -10.62
C PHE A 113 6.74 -10.67 -11.56
N GLY A 114 7.78 -11.40 -11.12
CA GLY A 114 8.49 -12.32 -11.98
C GLY A 114 9.61 -11.69 -12.81
N TRP A 115 9.71 -10.35 -12.82
CA TRP A 115 10.71 -9.57 -13.55
C TRP A 115 11.45 -8.58 -12.63
N GLY A 116 11.63 -8.95 -11.36
CA GLY A 116 12.31 -8.11 -10.38
C GLY A 116 11.41 -7.16 -9.61
N GLY A 117 10.09 -7.19 -9.84
CA GLY A 117 9.14 -6.34 -9.11
C GLY A 117 9.18 -6.59 -7.60
N GLU A 118 9.44 -7.82 -7.19
CA GLU A 118 9.57 -8.21 -5.78
C GLU A 118 10.75 -7.46 -5.12
N ILE A 119 11.83 -7.25 -5.85
CA ILE A 119 13.01 -6.50 -5.38
C ILE A 119 12.68 -5.00 -5.35
N THR A 120 11.97 -4.51 -6.35
CA THR A 120 11.54 -3.10 -6.42
C THR A 120 10.68 -2.75 -5.21
N LEU A 121 9.82 -3.65 -4.73
CA LEU A 121 9.02 -3.43 -3.52
C LEU A 121 9.90 -3.11 -2.30
N GLU A 122 11.00 -3.82 -2.12
CA GLU A 122 11.90 -3.57 -1.01
C GLU A 122 12.48 -2.15 -1.08
N TYR A 123 12.87 -1.68 -2.26
CA TYR A 123 13.37 -0.31 -2.45
C TYR A 123 12.30 0.75 -2.21
N ILE A 124 11.07 0.50 -2.65
CA ILE A 124 9.94 1.41 -2.40
C ILE A 124 9.69 1.55 -0.90
N PHE A 125 9.68 0.44 -0.17
CA PHE A 125 9.35 0.42 1.26
C PHE A 125 10.49 0.93 2.14
N GLU A 126 11.67 0.95 1.60
CA GLU A 126 12.82 1.52 2.28
C GLU A 126 12.69 3.04 2.44
#